data_9f28fa5fa62ab3f648305483fae8177c
#
_entry.id   9f28fa5fa62ab3f648305483fae8177c
#
_cell.length_a   1.000
_cell.length_b   1.000
_cell.length_c   1.000
_cell.angle_alpha   90.00
_cell.angle_beta   90.00
_cell.angle_gamma   90.00
#
_symmetry.space_group_name_H-M   'P 1'
#
loop_
_entity.id
_entity.type
_entity.pdbx_description
1 polymer ?
#
loop_
_entity_poly.entity_id
_entity_poly.type
_entity_poly.pdbx_seq_one_letter_code
_entity_poly.pdbx_strand_id
1 'polypeptide(L)'
;DLHDTSSLRVFGQYFKVDRNGAAMRGIDDQTSGMRKLSQDTVSQHELSSMVVAAIYESDLGYANLKIIASVQEDDVLVVRDNDRHNYLDPVLSIEGLPAGSTYQRAEFTPETSLVDTSTFEINLVSNEPALNGKLDWTVGAFYMDHEIENVIRGYRDDDLDGRIKYLCDESFADPSYCYDHDYGIPGRFDIFGPNAEVDFFTDANPSRESYSVYAQTTYSLADAFRIVSGLRYSEDTFTTDVTNFLNVESFQEEGTTDEITSRVVAEVDFSEDLMGYFALARGFKPGGSNLTFGFDDDLSLIHI
;
A
#
# COMPACT_ATOMS: atom_id res chain seq x y z
N ASP A 1 -15.69 18.98 -25.38
CA ASP A 1 -14.89 20.21 -25.53
C ASP A 1 -15.68 21.39 -24.94
N LEU A 2 -15.03 22.15 -24.05
CA LEU A 2 -15.66 23.31 -23.39
C LEU A 2 -15.50 24.59 -24.25
N HIS A 3 -14.47 24.64 -25.05
CA HIS A 3 -14.14 25.70 -25.99
C HIS A 3 -13.19 25.13 -27.04
N ASP A 4 -12.95 25.85 -28.17
CA ASP A 4 -12.05 25.40 -29.23
C ASP A 4 -10.61 25.11 -28.73
N THR A 5 -10.21 25.71 -27.59
CA THR A 5 -8.88 25.61 -26.98
C THR A 5 -8.86 24.81 -25.68
N SER A 6 -10.00 24.24 -25.24
CA SER A 6 -10.08 23.59 -23.92
C SER A 6 -10.88 22.29 -24.00
N SER A 7 -10.45 21.30 -23.24
CA SER A 7 -11.14 20.02 -23.10
C SER A 7 -11.23 19.58 -21.65
N LEU A 8 -12.29 18.87 -21.30
CA LEU A 8 -12.46 18.16 -20.04
C LEU A 8 -12.78 16.71 -20.34
N ARG A 9 -12.01 15.80 -19.77
CA ARG A 9 -12.26 14.35 -19.79
C ARG A 9 -12.51 13.87 -18.37
N VAL A 10 -13.57 13.13 -18.17
CA VAL A 10 -13.85 12.44 -16.92
C VAL A 10 -13.97 10.96 -17.24
N PHE A 11 -13.32 10.13 -16.44
CA PHE A 11 -13.47 8.69 -16.54
C PHE A 11 -13.64 8.07 -15.15
N GLY A 12 -14.32 6.93 -15.13
CA GLY A 12 -14.44 6.09 -13.95
C GLY A 12 -14.09 4.66 -14.33
N GLN A 13 -13.43 3.97 -13.40
CA GLN A 13 -13.14 2.56 -13.53
C GLN A 13 -13.53 1.86 -12.24
N TYR A 14 -14.18 0.73 -12.36
CA TYR A 14 -14.42 -0.19 -11.27
C TYR A 14 -13.97 -1.59 -11.68
N PHE A 15 -13.29 -2.27 -10.77
CA PHE A 15 -13.01 -3.69 -10.95
C PHE A 15 -13.13 -4.44 -9.62
N LYS A 16 -13.45 -5.72 -9.73
CA LYS A 16 -13.48 -6.63 -8.59
C LYS A 16 -12.68 -7.88 -8.93
N VAL A 17 -11.87 -8.31 -7.98
CA VAL A 17 -11.13 -9.58 -8.02
C VAL A 17 -11.58 -10.41 -6.84
N ASP A 18 -11.92 -11.66 -7.11
CA ASP A 18 -12.19 -12.68 -6.10
C ASP A 18 -11.43 -13.92 -6.52
N ARG A 19 -10.51 -14.36 -5.69
CA ARG A 19 -9.62 -15.49 -6.00
C ARG A 19 -9.15 -16.17 -4.73
N ASN A 20 -8.66 -17.39 -4.86
CA ASN A 20 -7.93 -18.02 -3.78
C ASN A 20 -6.70 -17.16 -3.44
N GLY A 21 -6.50 -16.94 -2.14
CA GLY A 21 -5.35 -16.21 -1.62
C GLY A 21 -4.03 -16.95 -1.81
N ALA A 22 -2.98 -16.35 -1.31
CA ALA A 22 -1.67 -16.98 -1.26
C ALA A 22 -1.70 -18.14 -0.25
N ALA A 23 -1.61 -19.35 -0.77
CA ALA A 23 -1.48 -20.55 0.06
C ALA A 23 0.01 -20.79 0.36
N MET A 24 0.34 -20.95 1.63
CA MET A 24 1.69 -21.23 2.09
C MET A 24 1.77 -22.66 2.61
N ARG A 25 2.89 -23.32 2.34
CA ARG A 25 3.15 -24.68 2.80
C ARG A 25 3.91 -24.64 4.12
N GLY A 26 3.42 -25.35 5.12
CA GLY A 26 4.17 -25.60 6.35
C GLY A 26 5.44 -26.41 6.08
N ILE A 27 6.47 -26.19 6.90
CA ILE A 27 7.76 -26.89 6.75
C ILE A 27 7.60 -28.40 6.97
N ASP A 28 6.62 -28.78 7.78
CA ASP A 28 6.33 -30.15 8.17
C ASP A 28 5.24 -30.82 7.31
N ASP A 29 4.68 -30.10 6.35
CA ASP A 29 3.65 -30.64 5.46
C ASP A 29 4.17 -31.80 4.63
N GLN A 30 3.62 -33.01 4.90
CA GLN A 30 3.95 -34.26 4.23
C GLN A 30 3.19 -34.49 2.93
N THR A 31 2.33 -33.57 2.52
CA THR A 31 1.53 -33.70 1.29
C THR A 31 2.42 -33.84 0.08
N SER A 32 2.29 -34.92 -0.66
CA SER A 32 3.07 -35.17 -1.85
C SER A 32 2.45 -34.54 -3.09
N GLY A 33 3.28 -33.94 -3.92
CA GLY A 33 2.93 -33.38 -5.22
C GLY A 33 3.09 -31.86 -5.30
N MET A 34 3.42 -31.41 -6.52
CA MET A 34 3.49 -29.97 -6.80
C MET A 34 2.10 -29.31 -6.65
N ARG A 35 2.02 -28.19 -5.98
CA ARG A 35 0.80 -27.39 -5.76
C ARG A 35 -0.27 -28.11 -4.89
N LYS A 36 0.14 -29.07 -4.08
CA LYS A 36 -0.70 -29.66 -3.04
C LYS A 36 -0.25 -29.19 -1.68
N LEU A 37 -1.20 -28.85 -0.84
CA LEU A 37 -1.00 -28.34 0.50
C LEU A 37 -1.94 -29.09 1.44
N SER A 38 -1.53 -29.21 2.69
CA SER A 38 -2.41 -29.60 3.78
C SER A 38 -2.76 -28.34 4.55
N GLN A 39 -3.98 -27.86 4.39
CA GLN A 39 -4.52 -26.68 5.06
C GLN A 39 -5.97 -26.94 5.41
N ASP A 40 -6.45 -26.36 6.51
CA ASP A 40 -7.86 -26.46 6.92
C ASP A 40 -8.64 -25.16 6.64
N THR A 41 -7.93 -24.05 6.46
CA THR A 41 -8.54 -22.78 6.07
C THR A 41 -8.28 -22.46 4.58
N VAL A 42 -9.35 -22.16 3.86
CA VAL A 42 -9.24 -21.74 2.46
C VAL A 42 -8.72 -20.31 2.40
N SER A 43 -7.49 -20.15 1.91
CA SER A 43 -6.94 -18.82 1.67
C SER A 43 -7.78 -18.07 0.63
N GLN A 44 -8.10 -16.80 0.91
CA GLN A 44 -8.96 -15.96 0.09
C GLN A 44 -8.30 -14.60 -0.15
N HIS A 45 -8.55 -14.02 -1.31
CA HIS A 45 -8.15 -12.66 -1.64
C HIS A 45 -9.23 -12.00 -2.47
N GLU A 46 -9.91 -11.05 -1.88
CA GLU A 46 -10.88 -10.19 -2.56
C GLU A 46 -10.31 -8.77 -2.64
N LEU A 47 -10.55 -8.13 -3.75
CA LEU A 47 -10.22 -6.73 -3.97
C LEU A 47 -11.33 -6.10 -4.78
N SER A 48 -11.90 -5.01 -4.30
CA SER A 48 -12.68 -4.09 -5.12
C SER A 48 -11.99 -2.74 -5.18
N SER A 49 -11.96 -2.14 -6.35
CA SER A 49 -11.32 -0.85 -6.57
C SER A 49 -12.19 0.02 -7.44
N MET A 50 -12.37 1.27 -7.03
CA MET A 50 -13.03 2.31 -7.78
C MET A 50 -12.11 3.51 -7.95
N VAL A 51 -11.94 3.97 -9.19
CA VAL A 51 -11.19 5.17 -9.51
C VAL A 51 -12.07 6.11 -10.32
N VAL A 52 -12.11 7.38 -9.91
CA VAL A 52 -12.70 8.46 -10.71
C VAL A 52 -11.65 9.53 -10.90
N ALA A 53 -11.47 9.96 -12.16
CA ALA A 53 -10.53 11.03 -12.46
C ALA A 53 -11.09 12.04 -13.47
N ALA A 54 -10.69 13.28 -13.31
CA ALA A 54 -10.97 14.38 -14.22
C ALA A 54 -9.65 14.98 -14.74
N ILE A 55 -9.58 15.19 -16.04
CA ILE A 55 -8.44 15.79 -16.73
C ILE A 55 -8.95 17.00 -17.51
N TYR A 56 -8.50 18.17 -17.12
CA TYR A 56 -8.73 19.42 -17.85
C TYR A 56 -7.47 19.83 -18.58
N GLU A 57 -7.60 20.15 -19.88
CA GLU A 57 -6.52 20.64 -20.70
C GLU A 57 -6.96 21.93 -21.41
N SER A 58 -6.08 22.92 -21.47
CA SER A 58 -6.36 24.19 -22.13
C SER A 58 -5.08 24.77 -22.73
N ASP A 59 -5.17 25.20 -23.98
CA ASP A 59 -4.13 25.99 -24.63
C ASP A 59 -4.28 27.46 -24.22
N LEU A 60 -3.26 27.98 -23.52
CA LEU A 60 -3.18 29.38 -23.08
C LEU A 60 -2.44 30.29 -24.12
N GLY A 61 -2.05 29.73 -25.27
CA GLY A 61 -1.26 30.39 -26.30
C GLY A 61 0.24 30.27 -26.08
N TYR A 62 0.74 30.56 -24.89
CA TYR A 62 2.17 30.44 -24.54
C TYR A 62 2.53 29.11 -23.86
N ALA A 63 1.54 28.42 -23.30
CA ALA A 63 1.69 27.17 -22.63
C ALA A 63 0.38 26.34 -22.68
N ASN A 64 0.50 25.04 -22.60
CA ASN A 64 -0.59 24.13 -22.35
C ASN A 64 -0.76 23.92 -20.83
N LEU A 65 -1.93 24.26 -20.31
CA LEU A 65 -2.33 23.94 -18.95
C LEU A 65 -2.95 22.55 -18.92
N LYS A 66 -2.50 21.71 -17.98
CA LYS A 66 -3.12 20.41 -17.68
C LYS A 66 -3.37 20.30 -16.19
N ILE A 67 -4.61 20.03 -15.82
CA ILE A 67 -5.02 19.76 -14.43
C ILE A 67 -5.57 18.35 -14.37
N ILE A 68 -5.11 17.59 -13.40
CA ILE A 68 -5.57 16.22 -13.12
C ILE A 68 -6.04 16.17 -11.67
N ALA A 69 -7.25 15.66 -11.44
CA ALA A 69 -7.75 15.35 -10.12
C ALA A 69 -8.27 13.90 -10.12
N SER A 70 -7.95 13.13 -9.10
CA SER A 70 -8.48 11.77 -8.97
C SER A 70 -8.81 11.42 -7.53
N VAL A 71 -9.77 10.51 -7.37
CA VAL A 71 -10.07 9.79 -6.14
C VAL A 71 -10.07 8.30 -6.44
N GLN A 72 -9.54 7.52 -5.51
CA GLN A 72 -9.51 6.06 -5.56
C GLN A 72 -9.90 5.50 -4.21
N GLU A 73 -10.76 4.50 -4.22
CA GLU A 73 -11.17 3.73 -3.06
C GLU A 73 -10.88 2.25 -3.35
N ASP A 74 -10.14 1.59 -2.46
CA ASP A 74 -9.86 0.16 -2.53
C ASP A 74 -10.33 -0.53 -1.26
N ASP A 75 -11.07 -1.65 -1.41
CA ASP A 75 -11.48 -2.53 -0.33
C ASP A 75 -10.82 -3.89 -0.57
N VAL A 76 -9.98 -4.30 0.36
CA VAL A 76 -9.18 -5.53 0.28
C VAL A 76 -9.52 -6.45 1.45
N LEU A 77 -9.80 -7.71 1.14
CA LEU A 77 -9.83 -8.79 2.12
C LEU A 77 -8.79 -9.83 1.75
N VAL A 78 -7.96 -10.19 2.72
CA VAL A 78 -7.08 -11.35 2.62
C VAL A 78 -7.35 -12.28 3.78
N VAL A 79 -7.61 -13.56 3.50
CA VAL A 79 -7.70 -14.59 4.52
C VAL A 79 -6.53 -15.55 4.31
N ARG A 80 -5.82 -15.85 5.39
CA ARG A 80 -4.69 -16.78 5.38
C ARG A 80 -4.91 -17.89 6.37
N ASP A 81 -4.51 -19.08 6.00
CA ASP A 81 -4.25 -20.17 6.92
C ASP A 81 -2.92 -19.84 7.62
N ASN A 82 -2.99 -19.57 8.92
CA ASN A 82 -1.86 -19.00 9.65
C ASN A 82 -0.88 -20.07 10.12
N ASP A 83 -1.36 -21.21 10.57
CA ASP A 83 -0.51 -22.32 11.00
C ASP A 83 0.02 -23.16 9.83
N ARG A 84 -0.58 -23.02 8.64
CA ARG A 84 -0.17 -23.69 7.38
C ARG A 84 -0.27 -25.20 7.43
N HIS A 85 -1.13 -25.72 8.26
CA HIS A 85 -1.35 -27.13 8.49
C HIS A 85 -2.84 -27.45 8.52
N ASN A 86 -3.15 -28.73 8.37
CA ASN A 86 -4.46 -29.26 8.68
C ASN A 86 -4.42 -29.83 10.11
N TYR A 87 -5.45 -29.60 10.88
CA TYR A 87 -5.55 -30.08 12.27
C TYR A 87 -5.34 -31.59 12.45
N LEU A 88 -5.45 -32.38 11.39
CA LEU A 88 -5.16 -33.81 11.36
C LEU A 88 -3.71 -34.14 11.03
N ASP A 89 -2.90 -33.16 10.65
CA ASP A 89 -1.51 -33.39 10.28
C ASP A 89 -0.68 -33.82 11.50
N PRO A 90 0.21 -34.81 11.36
CA PRO A 90 1.10 -35.19 12.41
C PRO A 90 2.14 -34.10 12.69
N VAL A 91 2.29 -33.76 13.94
CA VAL A 91 3.38 -32.86 14.39
C VAL A 91 4.70 -33.62 14.35
N LEU A 92 5.65 -33.14 13.54
CA LEU A 92 6.96 -33.78 13.40
C LEU A 92 7.97 -33.31 14.44
N SER A 93 7.88 -32.07 14.90
CA SER A 93 8.87 -31.52 15.84
C SER A 93 8.36 -30.29 16.60
N ILE A 94 7.46 -30.46 17.55
CA ILE A 94 7.24 -29.44 18.57
C ILE A 94 7.83 -29.93 19.87
N GLU A 95 8.72 -29.15 20.48
CA GLU A 95 9.35 -29.49 21.77
C GLU A 95 8.26 -29.72 22.83
N GLY A 96 8.24 -30.90 23.41
CA GLY A 96 7.28 -31.30 24.44
C GLY A 96 6.08 -32.11 23.96
N LEU A 97 5.84 -32.29 22.67
CA LEU A 97 4.79 -33.15 22.16
C LEU A 97 5.32 -34.52 21.74
N PRO A 98 4.60 -35.63 22.06
CA PRO A 98 4.97 -36.94 21.57
C PRO A 98 4.96 -37.02 20.05
N ALA A 99 5.88 -37.77 19.47
CA ALA A 99 5.90 -38.03 18.04
C ALA A 99 4.59 -38.67 17.57
N GLY A 100 3.95 -38.12 16.56
CA GLY A 100 2.67 -38.58 16.03
C GLY A 100 1.44 -37.91 16.68
N SER A 101 1.63 -36.91 17.55
CA SER A 101 0.54 -36.00 17.92
C SER A 101 0.06 -35.26 16.68
N THR A 102 -1.22 -34.85 16.65
CA THR A 102 -1.80 -34.01 15.61
C THR A 102 -1.88 -32.58 16.13
N TYR A 103 -1.96 -31.60 15.21
CA TYR A 103 -2.07 -30.18 15.56
C TYR A 103 -3.31 -29.87 16.41
N GLN A 104 -4.45 -30.50 16.12
CA GLN A 104 -5.71 -30.39 16.87
C GLN A 104 -6.21 -28.92 17.04
N ARG A 105 -5.77 -28.01 16.23
CA ARG A 105 -6.21 -26.62 16.21
C ARG A 105 -6.19 -26.07 14.79
N ALA A 106 -7.03 -25.10 14.51
CA ALA A 106 -7.04 -24.36 13.27
C ALA A 106 -6.72 -22.89 13.57
N GLU A 107 -5.84 -22.31 12.78
CA GLU A 107 -5.48 -20.90 12.90
C GLU A 107 -5.68 -20.19 11.56
N PHE A 108 -6.40 -19.09 11.56
CA PHE A 108 -6.61 -18.29 10.37
C PHE A 108 -6.58 -16.79 10.66
N THR A 109 -6.19 -16.02 9.67
CA THR A 109 -6.02 -14.58 9.80
C THR A 109 -6.73 -13.87 8.67
N PRO A 110 -7.92 -13.27 8.91
CA PRO A 110 -8.46 -12.24 8.05
C PRO A 110 -7.71 -10.92 8.27
N GLU A 111 -7.44 -10.25 7.18
CA GLU A 111 -6.90 -8.91 7.10
C GLU A 111 -7.79 -8.12 6.16
N THR A 112 -8.33 -7.00 6.62
CA THR A 112 -9.06 -6.06 5.80
C THR A 112 -8.30 -4.76 5.70
N SER A 113 -8.28 -4.18 4.50
CA SER A 113 -7.72 -2.86 4.29
C SER A 113 -8.71 -2.04 3.46
N LEU A 114 -9.08 -0.88 3.99
CA LEU A 114 -9.75 0.18 3.23
C LEU A 114 -8.69 1.21 2.90
N VAL A 115 -8.60 1.59 1.64
CA VAL A 115 -7.57 2.53 1.17
C VAL A 115 -8.25 3.64 0.39
N ASP A 116 -8.11 4.86 0.87
CA ASP A 116 -8.57 6.06 0.22
C ASP A 116 -7.38 6.87 -0.29
N THR A 117 -7.45 7.27 -1.54
CA THR A 117 -6.40 8.09 -2.15
C THR A 117 -7.01 9.21 -2.95
N SER A 118 -6.61 10.44 -2.69
CA SER A 118 -6.92 11.58 -3.52
C SER A 118 -5.66 12.24 -4.06
N THR A 119 -5.69 12.62 -5.35
CA THR A 119 -4.56 13.32 -5.96
C THR A 119 -5.00 14.55 -6.73
N PHE A 120 -4.13 15.54 -6.75
CA PHE A 120 -4.27 16.74 -7.57
C PHE A 120 -2.93 17.09 -8.20
N GLU A 121 -2.94 17.34 -9.50
CA GLU A 121 -1.75 17.73 -10.24
C GLU A 121 -2.08 18.87 -11.21
N ILE A 122 -1.20 19.85 -11.28
CA ILE A 122 -1.25 20.96 -12.24
C ILE A 122 0.07 21.06 -12.97
N ASN A 123 0.00 21.14 -14.29
CA ASN A 123 1.16 21.28 -15.17
C ASN A 123 0.96 22.43 -16.14
N LEU A 124 2.03 23.17 -16.36
CA LEU A 124 2.18 24.10 -17.47
C LEU A 124 3.35 23.63 -18.32
N VAL A 125 3.11 23.39 -19.59
CA VAL A 125 4.10 22.93 -20.57
C VAL A 125 4.19 23.95 -21.68
N SER A 126 5.39 24.41 -22.03
CA SER A 126 5.58 25.37 -23.13
C SER A 126 4.97 24.86 -24.43
N ASN A 127 4.23 25.72 -25.15
CA ASN A 127 3.71 25.40 -26.49
C ASN A 127 4.79 25.46 -27.54
N GLU A 128 5.64 26.50 -27.44
CA GLU A 128 6.78 26.70 -28.30
C GLU A 128 8.05 26.89 -27.48
N PRO A 129 9.18 26.40 -27.97
CA PRO A 129 10.45 26.62 -27.29
C PRO A 129 10.77 28.11 -27.15
N ALA A 130 10.97 28.52 -25.90
CA ALA A 130 11.43 29.89 -25.59
C ALA A 130 12.89 30.12 -26.04
N LEU A 131 13.44 31.33 -25.80
CA LEU A 131 14.82 31.68 -26.10
C LEU A 131 15.22 31.38 -27.55
N ASN A 132 14.43 31.89 -28.48
CA ASN A 132 14.62 31.71 -29.93
C ASN A 132 14.57 30.23 -30.37
N GLY A 133 13.63 29.48 -29.83
CA GLY A 133 13.40 28.10 -30.24
C GLY A 133 14.33 27.09 -29.57
N LYS A 134 14.98 27.43 -28.45
CA LYS A 134 15.97 26.56 -27.80
C LYS A 134 15.57 25.98 -26.47
N LEU A 135 14.54 26.51 -25.81
CA LEU A 135 14.18 26.12 -24.44
C LEU A 135 12.74 25.67 -24.37
N ASP A 136 12.55 24.37 -24.21
CA ASP A 136 11.28 23.78 -23.73
C ASP A 136 11.28 23.72 -22.23
N TRP A 137 10.10 23.95 -21.62
CA TRP A 137 9.96 23.94 -20.19
C TRP A 137 8.64 23.35 -19.75
N THR A 138 8.67 22.71 -18.58
CA THR A 138 7.51 22.25 -17.83
C THR A 138 7.67 22.70 -16.40
N VAL A 139 6.59 23.23 -15.81
CA VAL A 139 6.50 23.47 -14.37
C VAL A 139 5.21 22.85 -13.85
N GLY A 140 5.23 22.37 -12.62
CA GLY A 140 4.06 21.74 -12.07
C GLY A 140 4.07 21.68 -10.55
N ALA A 141 2.90 21.32 -10.01
CA ALA A 141 2.69 21.03 -8.61
C ALA A 141 1.83 19.77 -8.48
N PHE A 142 2.08 19.02 -7.42
CA PHE A 142 1.38 17.76 -7.11
C PHE A 142 1.02 17.74 -5.64
N TYR A 143 -0.17 17.20 -5.35
CA TYR A 143 -0.67 16.89 -4.02
C TYR A 143 -1.24 15.49 -4.00
N MET A 144 -1.03 14.78 -2.90
CA MET A 144 -1.62 13.47 -2.63
C MET A 144 -1.99 13.39 -1.15
N ASP A 145 -3.17 12.87 -0.90
CA ASP A 145 -3.63 12.42 0.40
C ASP A 145 -3.97 10.93 0.28
N HIS A 146 -3.43 10.12 1.19
CA HIS A 146 -3.52 8.67 1.17
C HIS A 146 -3.73 8.15 2.58
N GLU A 147 -4.86 7.53 2.81
CA GLU A 147 -5.27 6.97 4.09
C GLU A 147 -5.50 5.46 3.96
N ILE A 148 -5.09 4.72 4.97
CA ILE A 148 -5.32 3.28 5.06
C ILE A 148 -5.93 2.99 6.42
N GLU A 149 -7.03 2.25 6.41
CA GLU A 149 -7.57 1.58 7.59
C GLU A 149 -7.27 0.09 7.45
N ASN A 150 -6.39 -0.43 8.27
CA ASN A 150 -5.97 -1.83 8.22
C ASN A 150 -6.33 -2.53 9.54
N VAL A 151 -7.09 -3.62 9.41
CA VAL A 151 -7.55 -4.43 10.53
C VAL A 151 -7.10 -5.87 10.31
N ILE A 152 -6.27 -6.37 11.21
CA ILE A 152 -5.78 -7.76 11.21
C ILE A 152 -6.31 -8.45 12.46
N ARG A 153 -6.91 -9.63 12.28
CA ARG A 153 -7.37 -10.48 13.38
C ARG A 153 -6.84 -11.89 13.18
N GLY A 154 -6.09 -12.39 14.15
CA GLY A 154 -5.71 -13.79 14.19
C GLY A 154 -6.68 -14.56 15.07
N TYR A 155 -7.25 -15.62 14.53
CA TYR A 155 -8.20 -16.48 15.22
C TYR A 155 -7.61 -17.88 15.41
N ARG A 156 -7.97 -18.50 16.54
CA ARG A 156 -7.58 -19.86 16.86
C ARG A 156 -8.80 -20.65 17.34
N ASP A 157 -8.91 -21.88 16.90
CA ASP A 157 -9.89 -22.84 17.35
C ASP A 157 -9.14 -24.08 17.90
N ASP A 158 -8.91 -24.10 19.21
CA ASP A 158 -8.12 -25.14 19.87
C ASP A 158 -8.89 -26.43 20.10
N ASP A 159 -10.22 -26.41 20.18
CA ASP A 159 -11.05 -27.58 20.45
C ASP A 159 -11.89 -28.04 19.25
N LEU A 160 -11.77 -27.34 18.11
CA LEU A 160 -12.42 -27.64 16.83
C LEU A 160 -13.95 -27.79 16.96
N ASP A 161 -14.53 -27.14 17.95
CA ASP A 161 -15.97 -27.17 18.19
C ASP A 161 -16.72 -26.11 17.35
N GLY A 162 -15.99 -25.35 16.55
CA GLY A 162 -16.49 -24.26 15.73
C GLY A 162 -16.90 -23.03 16.55
N ARG A 163 -16.40 -22.91 17.77
CA ARG A 163 -16.72 -21.82 18.67
C ARG A 163 -15.53 -20.89 18.82
N ILE A 164 -15.73 -19.63 18.51
CA ILE A 164 -14.77 -18.57 18.85
C ILE A 164 -14.87 -18.33 20.35
N LYS A 165 -13.83 -18.69 21.09
CA LYS A 165 -13.66 -18.20 22.44
C LYS A 165 -12.78 -16.96 22.38
N TYR A 166 -13.29 -15.85 22.88
CA TYR A 166 -12.45 -14.66 23.05
C TYR A 166 -11.45 -14.94 24.17
N LEU A 167 -10.16 -14.88 23.87
CA LEU A 167 -9.10 -14.91 24.86
C LEU A 167 -9.14 -13.64 25.71
N CYS A 168 -10.18 -13.53 26.53
CA CYS A 168 -10.26 -12.55 27.58
C CYS A 168 -10.03 -13.27 28.89
N ASP A 169 -8.78 -13.57 29.16
CA ASP A 169 -8.34 -13.90 30.49
C ASP A 169 -8.55 -12.69 31.40
N GLU A 170 -8.90 -12.92 32.65
CA GLU A 170 -9.01 -11.92 33.70
C GLU A 170 -7.73 -11.09 33.92
N SER A 171 -6.63 -11.44 33.23
CA SER A 171 -5.36 -10.72 33.22
C SER A 171 -5.32 -9.54 32.26
N PHE A 172 -6.27 -9.39 31.32
CA PHE A 172 -6.38 -8.18 30.51
C PHE A 172 -6.96 -7.03 31.34
N ALA A 173 -6.23 -5.93 31.39
CA ALA A 173 -6.52 -4.79 32.26
C ALA A 173 -7.85 -4.08 31.95
N ASP A 174 -8.51 -4.38 30.84
CA ASP A 174 -9.79 -3.81 30.46
C ASP A 174 -10.75 -4.87 29.88
N PRO A 175 -11.74 -5.35 30.68
CA PRO A 175 -12.75 -6.27 30.21
C PRO A 175 -13.65 -5.72 29.10
N SER A 176 -13.66 -4.40 28.86
CA SER A 176 -14.46 -3.81 27.77
C SER A 176 -13.91 -4.17 26.39
N TYR A 177 -12.63 -4.46 26.29
CA TYR A 177 -12.02 -4.99 25.07
C TYR A 177 -12.52 -6.38 24.70
N CYS A 178 -13.09 -7.09 25.65
CA CYS A 178 -13.52 -8.47 25.51
C CYS A 178 -14.96 -8.64 25.06
N TYR A 179 -15.82 -7.67 25.31
CA TYR A 179 -17.27 -7.87 25.26
C TYR A 179 -18.02 -7.04 24.23
N ASP A 180 -17.43 -5.99 23.69
CA ASP A 180 -18.22 -5.00 22.96
C ASP A 180 -17.70 -4.69 21.58
N HIS A 181 -17.01 -5.56 20.99
CA HIS A 181 -16.55 -5.14 19.72
C HIS A 181 -17.10 -6.00 18.61
N ASP A 182 -18.18 -5.45 18.07
CA ASP A 182 -18.44 -5.30 16.64
C ASP A 182 -17.18 -4.82 15.85
N TYR A 183 -15.98 -5.28 16.22
CA TYR A 183 -14.87 -5.36 15.30
C TYR A 183 -15.08 -6.50 14.31
N GLY A 184 -16.33 -6.92 14.24
CA GLY A 184 -16.80 -7.79 13.21
C GLY A 184 -16.69 -7.06 11.90
N ILE A 185 -15.94 -7.59 10.99
CA ILE A 185 -16.12 -7.33 9.58
C ILE A 185 -17.61 -7.50 9.33
N PRO A 186 -18.40 -6.41 9.13
CA PRO A 186 -19.84 -6.52 9.06
C PRO A 186 -20.22 -7.50 7.96
N GLY A 187 -20.94 -8.55 8.32
CA GLY A 187 -21.45 -9.55 7.39
C GLY A 187 -20.49 -10.66 6.97
N ARG A 188 -19.31 -10.81 7.60
CA ARG A 188 -18.33 -11.86 7.23
C ARG A 188 -18.04 -12.91 8.30
N PHE A 189 -18.64 -12.82 9.47
CA PHE A 189 -18.56 -13.87 10.50
C PHE A 189 -19.16 -15.22 10.07
N ASP A 190 -20.00 -15.21 9.06
CA ASP A 190 -20.61 -16.43 8.53
C ASP A 190 -19.59 -17.41 7.91
N ILE A 191 -18.37 -16.93 7.61
CA ILE A 191 -17.33 -17.76 6.99
C ILE A 191 -16.58 -18.59 8.03
N PHE A 192 -16.49 -18.11 9.27
CA PHE A 192 -15.63 -18.70 10.29
C PHE A 192 -16.38 -19.34 11.46
N GLY A 193 -17.71 -19.29 11.47
CA GLY A 193 -18.51 -19.73 12.60
C GLY A 193 -18.44 -18.79 13.80
N PRO A 194 -19.41 -18.83 14.71
CA PRO A 194 -19.56 -17.84 15.77
C PRO A 194 -18.59 -17.97 16.95
N ASN A 195 -17.51 -18.75 16.86
CA ASN A 195 -16.84 -19.22 18.06
C ASN A 195 -15.30 -19.40 18.00
N ALA A 196 -14.53 -18.77 17.09
CA ALA A 196 -13.05 -18.82 17.11
C ALA A 196 -12.45 -17.85 18.13
N GLU A 197 -11.40 -18.23 18.84
CA GLU A 197 -10.68 -17.35 19.77
C GLU A 197 -9.83 -16.34 18.98
N VAL A 198 -9.85 -15.06 19.38
CA VAL A 198 -8.92 -14.07 18.85
C VAL A 198 -7.58 -14.28 19.55
N ASP A 199 -6.58 -14.73 18.80
CA ASP A 199 -5.23 -14.97 19.31
C ASP A 199 -4.38 -13.70 19.27
N PHE A 200 -4.57 -12.87 18.25
CA PHE A 200 -3.95 -11.56 18.17
C PHE A 200 -4.77 -10.59 17.31
N PHE A 201 -4.56 -9.31 17.52
CA PHE A 201 -5.13 -8.27 16.68
C PHE A 201 -4.15 -7.12 16.44
N THR A 202 -4.30 -6.47 15.32
CA THR A 202 -3.63 -5.21 15.01
C THR A 202 -4.59 -4.35 14.20
N ASP A 203 -4.82 -3.13 14.69
CA ASP A 203 -5.50 -2.07 13.99
C ASP A 203 -4.47 -1.00 13.70
N ALA A 204 -4.26 -0.69 12.43
CA ALA A 204 -3.27 0.28 12.01
C ALA A 204 -3.87 1.21 10.96
N ASN A 205 -3.78 2.50 11.22
CA ASN A 205 -4.32 3.55 10.36
C ASN A 205 -3.18 4.46 9.87
N PRO A 206 -2.33 3.97 8.96
CA PRO A 206 -1.31 4.81 8.37
C PRO A 206 -1.93 5.78 7.37
N SER A 207 -1.47 7.04 7.43
CA SER A 207 -1.80 8.06 6.44
C SER A 207 -0.54 8.71 5.89
N ARG A 208 -0.65 9.26 4.71
CA ARG A 208 0.43 10.02 4.07
C ARG A 208 -0.13 11.21 3.31
N GLU A 209 0.36 12.38 3.63
CA GLU A 209 0.16 13.59 2.86
C GLU A 209 1.46 13.96 2.14
N SER A 210 1.36 14.24 0.85
CA SER A 210 2.53 14.58 0.03
C SER A 210 2.24 15.75 -0.88
N TYR A 211 3.12 16.73 -0.90
CA TYR A 211 3.06 17.79 -1.90
C TYR A 211 4.43 18.07 -2.50
N SER A 212 4.42 18.53 -3.72
CA SER A 212 5.65 18.87 -4.40
C SER A 212 5.45 19.94 -5.46
N VAL A 213 6.52 20.66 -5.73
CA VAL A 213 6.63 21.55 -6.88
C VAL A 213 7.86 21.16 -7.69
N TYR A 214 7.75 21.26 -9.01
CA TYR A 214 8.84 20.84 -9.88
C TYR A 214 8.93 21.69 -11.14
N ALA A 215 10.11 21.69 -11.70
CA ALA A 215 10.39 22.26 -13.00
C ALA A 215 11.35 21.37 -13.79
N GLN A 216 11.13 21.28 -15.09
CA GLN A 216 12.02 20.62 -16.02
C GLN A 216 12.25 21.52 -17.23
N THR A 217 13.45 21.52 -17.76
CA THR A 217 13.79 22.22 -18.96
C THR A 217 14.60 21.34 -19.91
N THR A 218 14.38 21.53 -21.22
CA THR A 218 15.20 20.96 -22.26
C THR A 218 15.83 22.14 -23.05
N TYR A 219 17.12 22.28 -22.95
CA TYR A 219 17.84 23.36 -23.65
C TYR A 219 18.68 22.80 -24.79
N SER A 220 18.36 23.21 -26.01
CA SER A 220 19.06 22.85 -27.24
C SER A 220 20.28 23.78 -27.44
N LEU A 221 21.47 23.31 -27.08
CA LEU A 221 22.73 24.02 -27.28
C LEU A 221 23.12 24.08 -28.74
N ALA A 222 22.88 22.97 -29.46
CA ALA A 222 23.08 22.81 -30.89
C ALA A 222 22.03 21.84 -31.45
N ASP A 223 21.90 21.73 -32.76
CA ASP A 223 20.92 20.83 -33.40
C ASP A 223 21.05 19.37 -32.92
N ALA A 224 22.28 18.94 -32.65
CA ALA A 224 22.57 17.58 -32.21
C ALA A 224 22.84 17.46 -30.71
N PHE A 225 22.75 18.52 -29.88
CA PHE A 225 23.12 18.49 -28.49
C PHE A 225 22.12 19.21 -27.61
N ARG A 226 21.54 18.48 -26.63
CA ARG A 226 20.54 18.96 -25.68
C ARG A 226 20.98 18.70 -24.23
N ILE A 227 20.59 19.60 -23.35
CA ILE A 227 20.67 19.39 -21.90
C ILE A 227 19.25 19.39 -21.33
N VAL A 228 18.86 18.31 -20.69
CA VAL A 228 17.64 18.22 -19.92
C VAL A 228 18.00 18.41 -18.45
N SER A 229 17.34 19.34 -17.78
CA SER A 229 17.53 19.62 -16.35
C SER A 229 16.19 19.58 -15.64
N GLY A 230 16.12 18.91 -14.51
CA GLY A 230 14.92 18.81 -13.68
C GLY A 230 15.25 19.04 -12.21
N LEU A 231 14.34 19.71 -11.51
CA LEU A 231 14.39 19.96 -10.08
C LEU A 231 13.00 19.74 -9.51
N ARG A 232 12.91 19.08 -8.36
CA ARG A 232 11.68 18.87 -7.60
C ARG A 232 11.96 19.03 -6.12
N TYR A 233 11.17 19.85 -5.47
CA TYR A 233 11.03 19.86 -4.02
C TYR A 233 9.80 19.04 -3.65
N SER A 234 9.93 18.16 -2.68
CA SER A 234 8.83 17.38 -2.12
C SER A 234 8.88 17.46 -0.61
N GLU A 235 7.70 17.47 0.01
CA GLU A 235 7.51 17.28 1.42
C GLU A 235 6.46 16.19 1.61
N ASP A 236 6.80 15.19 2.43
CA ASP A 236 5.97 14.03 2.74
C ASP A 236 5.80 13.97 4.26
N THR A 237 4.57 13.98 4.73
CA THR A 237 4.20 13.72 6.12
C THR A 237 3.50 12.38 6.21
N PHE A 238 3.94 11.53 7.11
CA PHE A 238 3.23 10.31 7.45
C PHE A 238 2.75 10.38 8.90
N THR A 239 1.60 9.80 9.15
CA THR A 239 1.06 9.57 10.48
C THR A 239 0.60 8.12 10.55
N THR A 240 0.80 7.49 11.68
CA THR A 240 0.37 6.11 11.91
C THR A 240 -0.16 5.98 13.31
N ASP A 241 -1.41 5.53 13.42
CA ASP A 241 -2.02 5.11 14.67
C ASP A 241 -2.07 3.59 14.68
N VAL A 242 -1.52 2.96 15.71
CA VAL A 242 -1.52 1.49 15.85
C VAL A 242 -2.02 1.09 17.22
N THR A 243 -2.96 0.16 17.25
CA THR A 243 -3.38 -0.56 18.45
C THR A 243 -3.21 -2.04 18.20
N ASN A 244 -2.55 -2.75 19.10
CA ASN A 244 -2.35 -4.19 18.98
C ASN A 244 -2.49 -4.90 20.32
N PHE A 245 -2.52 -6.24 20.29
CA PHE A 245 -2.73 -7.06 21.49
C PHE A 245 -1.58 -6.98 22.51
N LEU A 246 -0.39 -6.58 22.10
CA LEU A 246 0.76 -6.41 22.99
C LEU A 246 0.75 -5.06 23.70
N ASN A 247 0.19 -4.05 23.05
CA ASN A 247 0.02 -2.70 23.59
C ASN A 247 -1.44 -2.32 23.51
N VAL A 248 -2.15 -2.51 24.62
CA VAL A 248 -3.55 -2.07 24.76
C VAL A 248 -3.68 -0.55 24.63
N GLU A 249 -2.56 0.18 24.81
CA GLU A 249 -2.49 1.60 24.50
C GLU A 249 -2.10 1.78 23.03
N SER A 250 -2.89 2.57 22.30
CA SER A 250 -2.53 2.98 20.95
C SER A 250 -1.26 3.82 20.99
N PHE A 251 -0.35 3.56 20.07
CA PHE A 251 0.76 4.47 19.84
C PHE A 251 0.55 5.23 18.53
N GLN A 252 0.99 6.46 18.53
CA GLN A 252 0.96 7.32 17.35
C GLN A 252 2.37 7.71 16.98
N GLU A 253 2.69 7.59 15.71
CA GLU A 253 3.94 8.06 15.15
C GLU A 253 3.64 9.02 14.00
N GLU A 254 4.36 10.13 13.99
CA GLU A 254 4.30 11.13 12.93
C GLU A 254 5.71 11.51 12.52
N GLY A 255 5.92 11.65 11.23
CA GLY A 255 7.19 12.11 10.69
C GLY A 255 7.03 12.89 9.40
N THR A 256 7.83 13.91 9.24
CA THR A 256 7.89 14.72 8.02
C THR A 256 9.27 14.62 7.40
N THR A 257 9.31 14.42 6.10
CA THR A 257 10.55 14.38 5.31
C THR A 257 10.41 15.35 4.15
N ASP A 258 11.32 16.29 4.03
CA ASP A 258 11.44 17.17 2.87
C ASP A 258 12.76 16.96 2.13
N GLU A 259 12.72 17.04 0.81
CA GLU A 259 13.91 16.77 0.01
C GLU A 259 13.85 17.46 -1.36
N ILE A 260 15.02 17.83 -1.85
CA ILE A 260 15.22 18.31 -3.22
C ILE A 260 15.83 17.20 -4.05
N THR A 261 15.11 16.77 -5.06
CA THR A 261 15.61 15.85 -6.08
C THR A 261 15.96 16.59 -7.36
N SER A 262 16.95 16.08 -8.07
CA SER A 262 17.44 16.71 -9.28
C SER A 262 17.88 15.70 -10.33
N ARG A 263 17.79 16.11 -11.60
CA ARG A 263 18.25 15.33 -12.74
C ARG A 263 18.90 16.26 -13.74
N VAL A 264 20.03 15.85 -14.29
CA VAL A 264 20.67 16.49 -15.45
C VAL A 264 21.04 15.41 -16.44
N VAL A 265 20.65 15.61 -17.70
CA VAL A 265 20.96 14.69 -18.79
C VAL A 265 21.57 15.49 -19.94
N ALA A 266 22.72 15.04 -20.43
CA ALA A 266 23.30 15.51 -21.69
C ALA A 266 22.96 14.50 -22.78
N GLU A 267 22.35 14.93 -23.86
CA GLU A 267 21.94 14.12 -25.01
C GLU A 267 22.65 14.56 -26.26
N VAL A 268 23.14 13.61 -27.06
CA VAL A 268 23.87 13.86 -28.31
C VAL A 268 23.30 12.95 -29.39
N ASP A 269 22.83 13.52 -30.47
CA ASP A 269 22.45 12.80 -31.68
C ASP A 269 23.68 12.66 -32.59
N PHE A 270 24.20 11.43 -32.70
CA PHE A 270 25.34 11.10 -33.57
C PHE A 270 24.93 10.95 -35.04
N SER A 271 23.70 10.52 -35.26
CA SER A 271 23.03 10.37 -36.56
C SER A 271 21.52 10.35 -36.37
N GLU A 272 20.75 10.30 -37.47
CA GLU A 272 19.28 10.17 -37.41
C GLU A 272 18.83 8.92 -36.64
N ASP A 273 19.64 7.83 -36.61
CA ASP A 273 19.33 6.56 -36.01
C ASP A 273 20.10 6.27 -34.71
N LEU A 274 21.01 7.15 -34.29
CA LEU A 274 21.88 6.90 -33.13
C LEU A 274 21.97 8.11 -32.21
N MET A 275 21.48 7.94 -31.00
CA MET A 275 21.57 8.92 -29.92
C MET A 275 22.33 8.31 -28.73
N GLY A 276 23.15 9.12 -28.06
CA GLY A 276 23.77 8.77 -26.78
C GLY A 276 23.39 9.78 -25.71
N TYR A 277 23.40 9.33 -24.47
CA TYR A 277 23.15 10.22 -23.34
C TYR A 277 24.00 9.89 -22.12
N PHE A 278 24.21 10.90 -21.29
CA PHE A 278 24.79 10.77 -19.96
C PHE A 278 23.85 11.44 -18.95
N ALA A 279 23.47 10.70 -17.89
CA ALA A 279 22.53 11.16 -16.88
C ALA A 279 23.13 11.13 -15.49
N LEU A 280 22.90 12.19 -14.72
CA LEU A 280 23.10 12.27 -13.29
C LEU A 280 21.75 12.57 -12.65
N ALA A 281 21.37 11.81 -11.63
CA ALA A 281 20.14 12.03 -10.90
C ALA A 281 20.34 11.79 -9.40
N ARG A 282 19.69 12.62 -8.61
CA ARG A 282 19.49 12.42 -7.18
C ARG A 282 18.00 12.20 -6.94
N GLY A 283 17.67 11.07 -6.34
CA GLY A 283 16.33 10.73 -5.87
C GLY A 283 16.31 10.50 -4.38
N PHE A 284 15.12 10.41 -3.80
CA PHE A 284 14.94 10.00 -2.41
C PHE A 284 13.75 9.05 -2.29
N LYS A 285 13.66 8.38 -1.17
CA LYS A 285 12.49 7.63 -0.75
C LYS A 285 12.06 8.19 0.60
N PRO A 286 10.79 8.65 0.72
CA PRO A 286 10.32 9.17 2.00
C PRO A 286 10.33 8.09 3.07
N GLY A 287 10.49 8.50 4.31
CA GLY A 287 10.38 7.66 5.49
C GLY A 287 8.98 7.08 5.67
N GLY A 288 8.83 6.23 6.65
CA GLY A 288 7.55 5.65 7.06
C GLY A 288 7.74 4.86 8.34
N SER A 289 6.64 4.56 9.03
CA SER A 289 6.64 3.77 10.24
C SER A 289 6.69 2.28 9.95
N ASN A 290 7.20 1.52 10.94
CA ASN A 290 7.17 0.08 10.91
C ASN A 290 5.91 -0.43 11.64
N LEU A 291 4.98 -0.99 10.90
CA LEU A 291 3.73 -1.56 11.44
C LEU A 291 3.90 -2.95 12.06
N THR A 292 5.09 -3.53 11.96
CA THR A 292 5.38 -4.88 12.44
C THR A 292 5.89 -4.88 13.89
N PHE A 293 5.54 -5.93 14.59
CA PHE A 293 5.86 -6.30 15.97
C PHE A 293 7.29 -5.97 16.43
N GLY A 294 7.62 -4.77 16.75
CA GLY A 294 8.93 -4.47 17.26
C GLY A 294 8.96 -3.10 17.90
N PHE A 295 8.79 -3.10 19.18
CA PHE A 295 8.63 -1.93 20.03
C PHE A 295 9.95 -1.43 20.58
N ASP A 296 10.97 -1.40 19.75
CA ASP A 296 12.15 -0.63 20.04
C ASP A 296 11.97 0.72 19.33
N ASP A 297 11.87 1.81 20.09
CA ASP A 297 11.73 3.18 19.56
C ASP A 297 12.82 3.49 18.51
N ASP A 298 13.94 2.78 18.58
CA ASP A 298 15.05 2.88 17.63
C ASP A 298 14.82 2.13 16.31
N LEU A 299 13.80 1.26 16.21
CA LEU A 299 13.48 0.46 15.01
C LEU A 299 12.23 0.90 14.28
N SER A 300 11.49 1.86 14.81
CA SER A 300 10.23 2.33 14.21
C SER A 300 10.46 3.14 12.94
N LEU A 301 11.59 3.83 12.83
CA LEU A 301 11.95 4.64 11.67
C LEU A 301 12.87 3.87 10.72
N ILE A 302 12.37 3.51 9.55
CA ILE A 302 13.22 3.01 8.46
C ILE A 302 13.87 4.21 7.79
N HIS A 303 15.06 4.57 8.27
CA HIS A 303 15.93 5.48 7.55
C HIS A 303 16.64 4.69 6.43
N ILE A 304 16.28 4.99 5.20
CA ILE A 304 16.98 4.46 4.01
C ILE A 304 17.89 5.55 3.43
#